data_c6e2ffa32be6eb785592e0fe7869ca37
#
_entry.id   c6e2ffa32be6eb785592e0fe7869ca37
#
_cell.length_a   1.000
_cell.length_b   1.000
_cell.length_c   1.000
_cell.angle_alpha   90.00
_cell.angle_beta   90.00
_cell.angle_gamma   90.00
#
_symmetry.space_group_name_H-M   'P 1'
#
loop_
_entity.id
_entity.type
_entity.pdbx_description
1 polymer ?
#
loop_
_entity_poly.entity_id
_entity_poly.type
_entity_poly.pdbx_seq_one_letter_code
_entity_poly.pdbx_strand_id
1 'polypeptide(L)'
;MGFLSVIRRWALRDKMPIREIARRTGLSRNTVKKYLREGAVEPQFKTPKRPSKLDPYADRLSAWLLIQTRKSRKERRTVKQMHADLVKLGYDGSYERVAAFARAWREDRHRAEQTTGRGTYVPLVFAPGEAFQFDWSEDWANIGGERVKLQVAHIKLSHSRAFLVRAYPLQTHEMLFDAHWHAFRVFGGVPGRGIYDNMKTAVDRVGRGKQRDVNARFKAMASHYVFEPEFCNPAAGWEKGQVEKNVQDARNRMWQVMPVFADLDELNQWFEERCMALWTETLHKALPGSIADVWEAEKPTLMALPPAFDGFIEHSKRVSPTCLITFERNRYSVPASFANRRVSLHVYPERLVVVAEGQTVCEHARIIERSHRKPGQVIYDWHHYLAVIQRKPGALRNGAPFTEMPDAFRQLQDHMLRKEGGDREMVDVLSLVLQHNEEDILCAVELALEAGVPTKTHILNLLHRLIDRRPTDHPEVDAPDALALQTTPEANVGRYDGLRQTEEKRHAS
;
A
#
# COMPACT_ATOMS: atom_id res chain seq x y z
N MET A 1 -2.07 8.18 -24.23
CA MET A 1 -1.79 6.78 -23.83
C MET A 1 -0.47 6.37 -24.40
N GLY A 2 0.40 5.70 -23.62
CA GLY A 2 1.68 5.24 -24.11
C GLY A 2 1.54 4.09 -25.11
N PHE A 3 2.46 3.99 -26.05
CA PHE A 3 2.43 3.01 -27.14
C PHE A 3 2.35 1.56 -26.64
N LEU A 4 2.99 1.25 -25.51
CA LEU A 4 2.94 -0.07 -24.87
C LEU A 4 1.56 -0.42 -24.30
N SER A 5 0.83 0.57 -23.78
CA SER A 5 -0.55 0.36 -23.28
C SER A 5 -1.48 -0.04 -24.42
N VAL A 6 -1.30 0.57 -25.60
CA VAL A 6 -2.08 0.21 -26.78
C VAL A 6 -1.81 -1.22 -27.21
N ILE A 7 -0.53 -1.64 -27.28
CA ILE A 7 -0.14 -3.03 -27.62
C ILE A 7 -0.75 -4.03 -26.65
N ARG A 8 -0.67 -3.74 -25.32
CA ARG A 8 -1.24 -4.60 -24.30
C ARG A 8 -2.77 -4.67 -24.38
N ARG A 9 -3.43 -3.54 -24.60
CA ARG A 9 -4.89 -3.49 -24.80
C ARG A 9 -5.29 -4.38 -25.99
N TRP A 10 -4.67 -4.19 -27.14
CA TRP A 10 -4.96 -5.00 -28.33
C TRP A 10 -4.74 -6.48 -28.13
N ALA A 11 -3.66 -6.87 -27.40
CA ALA A 11 -3.37 -8.28 -27.16
C ALA A 11 -4.29 -8.90 -26.11
N LEU A 12 -4.49 -8.23 -24.96
CA LEU A 12 -5.11 -8.84 -23.77
C LEU A 12 -6.63 -8.58 -23.72
N ARG A 13 -7.09 -7.42 -24.17
CA ARG A 13 -8.52 -7.05 -24.16
C ARG A 13 -9.19 -7.39 -25.49
N ASP A 14 -8.62 -6.90 -26.58
CA ASP A 14 -9.23 -7.03 -27.92
C ASP A 14 -8.87 -8.39 -28.58
N LYS A 15 -8.10 -9.25 -27.87
CA LYS A 15 -7.66 -10.60 -28.32
C LYS A 15 -7.00 -10.58 -29.72
N MET A 16 -6.40 -9.44 -30.10
CA MET A 16 -5.80 -9.27 -31.43
C MET A 16 -4.53 -10.14 -31.56
N PRO A 17 -4.39 -10.89 -32.68
CA PRO A 17 -3.20 -11.71 -32.91
C PRO A 17 -1.91 -10.87 -32.95
N ILE A 18 -0.81 -11.39 -32.40
CA ILE A 18 0.50 -10.71 -32.36
C ILE A 18 0.97 -10.29 -33.76
N ARG A 19 0.62 -11.08 -34.78
CA ARG A 19 0.97 -10.80 -36.18
C ARG A 19 0.31 -9.49 -36.67
N GLU A 20 -0.94 -9.27 -36.30
CA GLU A 20 -1.70 -8.07 -36.66
C GLU A 20 -1.22 -6.86 -35.87
N ILE A 21 -0.92 -7.03 -34.56
CA ILE A 21 -0.33 -5.97 -33.73
C ILE A 21 1.02 -5.55 -34.33
N ALA A 22 1.87 -6.49 -34.71
CA ALA A 22 3.15 -6.19 -35.35
C ALA A 22 2.99 -5.41 -36.66
N ARG A 23 2.00 -5.81 -37.49
CA ARG A 23 1.68 -5.10 -38.73
C ARG A 23 1.23 -3.65 -38.51
N ARG A 24 0.35 -3.44 -37.55
CA ARG A 24 -0.19 -2.09 -37.22
C ARG A 24 0.81 -1.16 -36.55
N THR A 25 1.73 -1.73 -35.77
CA THR A 25 2.72 -0.94 -35.01
C THR A 25 4.04 -0.75 -35.74
N GLY A 26 4.31 -1.52 -36.81
CA GLY A 26 5.61 -1.56 -37.47
C GLY A 26 6.71 -2.25 -36.67
N LEU A 27 6.39 -2.82 -35.51
CA LEU A 27 7.33 -3.52 -34.64
C LEU A 27 7.51 -4.99 -35.05
N SER A 28 8.69 -5.56 -34.77
CA SER A 28 8.89 -6.99 -34.93
C SER A 28 7.99 -7.80 -33.99
N ARG A 29 7.57 -9.01 -34.39
CA ARG A 29 6.78 -9.92 -33.54
C ARG A 29 7.50 -10.25 -32.23
N ASN A 30 8.82 -10.32 -32.26
CA ASN A 30 9.62 -10.58 -31.06
C ASN A 30 9.59 -9.37 -30.10
N THR A 31 9.63 -8.16 -30.64
CA THR A 31 9.50 -6.91 -29.85
C THR A 31 8.11 -6.85 -29.19
N VAL A 32 7.04 -7.16 -29.93
CA VAL A 32 5.68 -7.21 -29.37
C VAL A 32 5.57 -8.25 -28.26
N LYS A 33 6.11 -9.49 -28.49
CA LYS A 33 6.14 -10.54 -27.45
C LYS A 33 6.93 -10.11 -26.21
N LYS A 34 8.06 -9.43 -26.40
CA LYS A 34 8.87 -8.90 -25.30
C LYS A 34 8.07 -7.92 -24.46
N TYR A 35 7.40 -6.96 -25.07
CA TYR A 35 6.58 -5.95 -24.37
C TYR A 35 5.38 -6.54 -23.64
N LEU A 36 4.78 -7.61 -24.17
CA LEU A 36 3.68 -8.30 -23.49
C LEU A 36 4.15 -9.09 -22.27
N ARG A 37 5.39 -9.61 -22.28
CA ARG A 37 5.97 -10.45 -21.22
C ARG A 37 6.54 -9.62 -20.07
N GLU A 38 7.23 -8.53 -20.37
CA GLU A 38 8.05 -7.78 -19.39
C GLU A 38 7.25 -6.74 -18.58
N GLY A 39 5.99 -6.47 -18.90
CA GLY A 39 5.20 -5.45 -18.17
C GLY A 39 5.83 -4.04 -18.16
N ALA A 40 6.78 -3.79 -19.07
CA ALA A 40 7.66 -2.64 -19.04
C ALA A 40 6.89 -1.31 -19.23
N VAL A 41 7.21 -0.35 -18.40
CA VAL A 41 6.83 1.06 -18.58
C VAL A 41 7.59 1.61 -19.80
N GLU A 42 6.90 2.38 -20.65
CA GLU A 42 7.55 3.02 -21.81
C GLU A 42 8.78 3.83 -21.39
N PRO A 43 9.92 3.64 -22.08
CA PRO A 43 11.06 4.52 -21.89
C PRO A 43 10.65 5.94 -22.35
N GLN A 44 10.45 6.83 -21.42
CA GLN A 44 10.22 8.23 -21.73
C GLN A 44 11.56 8.93 -21.87
N PHE A 45 11.87 9.42 -23.05
CA PHE A 45 12.91 10.45 -23.21
C PHE A 45 12.44 11.70 -22.45
N LYS A 46 13.03 11.95 -21.30
CA LYS A 46 12.87 13.23 -20.59
C LYS A 46 13.60 14.30 -21.41
N THR A 47 12.90 14.89 -22.36
CA THR A 47 13.37 16.17 -22.92
C THR A 47 13.35 17.18 -21.76
N PRO A 48 14.49 17.76 -21.37
CA PRO A 48 14.49 18.77 -20.31
C PRO A 48 13.57 19.90 -20.74
N LYS A 49 12.48 20.14 -19.99
CA LYS A 49 11.61 21.27 -20.20
C LYS A 49 12.42 22.52 -19.90
N ARG A 50 12.84 23.24 -20.93
CA ARG A 50 13.49 24.54 -20.75
C ARG A 50 12.44 25.48 -20.17
N PRO A 51 12.65 26.05 -18.97
CA PRO A 51 11.73 27.01 -18.41
C PRO A 51 11.56 28.17 -19.39
N SER A 52 10.31 28.59 -19.60
CA SER A 52 10.02 29.75 -20.42
C SER A 52 10.35 31.01 -19.63
N LYS A 53 10.99 32.01 -20.26
CA LYS A 53 11.18 33.31 -19.64
C LYS A 53 9.86 33.98 -19.19
N LEU A 54 8.71 33.49 -19.69
CA LEU A 54 7.40 33.96 -19.30
C LEU A 54 6.83 33.28 -18.04
N ASP A 55 7.36 32.10 -17.66
CA ASP A 55 6.81 31.32 -16.53
C ASP A 55 6.74 32.12 -15.20
N PRO A 56 7.75 32.91 -14.81
CA PRO A 56 7.68 33.74 -13.60
C PRO A 56 6.58 34.81 -13.64
N TYR A 57 6.12 35.18 -14.83
CA TYR A 57 5.12 36.22 -15.05
C TYR A 57 3.74 35.67 -15.42
N ALA A 58 3.59 34.35 -15.57
CA ALA A 58 2.37 33.70 -16.07
C ALA A 58 1.14 34.00 -15.20
N ASP A 59 1.29 33.92 -13.88
CA ASP A 59 0.20 34.19 -12.93
C ASP A 59 -0.23 35.65 -12.97
N ARG A 60 0.73 36.57 -13.04
CA ARG A 60 0.48 38.01 -13.15
C ARG A 60 -0.22 38.35 -14.46
N LEU A 61 0.24 37.77 -15.55
CA LEU A 61 -0.39 37.99 -16.90
C LEU A 61 -1.80 37.41 -16.91
N SER A 62 -2.04 36.25 -16.31
CA SER A 62 -3.35 35.64 -16.15
C SER A 62 -4.31 36.52 -15.35
N ALA A 63 -3.84 37.09 -14.24
CA ALA A 63 -4.61 38.04 -13.42
C ALA A 63 -4.95 39.30 -14.20
N TRP A 64 -4.01 39.86 -14.98
CA TRP A 64 -4.28 41.01 -15.83
C TRP A 64 -5.32 40.69 -16.90
N LEU A 65 -5.19 39.56 -17.57
CA LEU A 65 -6.18 39.13 -18.60
C LEU A 65 -7.56 38.95 -17.96
N LEU A 66 -7.65 38.43 -16.75
CA LEU A 66 -8.90 38.27 -16.00
C LEU A 66 -9.56 39.63 -15.71
N ILE A 67 -8.78 40.62 -15.26
CA ILE A 67 -9.28 41.98 -15.00
C ILE A 67 -9.82 42.62 -16.31
N GLN A 68 -9.15 42.38 -17.45
CA GLN A 68 -9.61 42.95 -18.72
C GLN A 68 -10.95 42.36 -19.22
N THR A 69 -11.28 41.11 -18.86
CA THR A 69 -12.60 40.54 -19.24
C THR A 69 -13.76 41.26 -18.56
N ARG A 70 -13.55 41.89 -17.40
CA ARG A 70 -14.57 42.64 -16.65
C ARG A 70 -14.72 44.08 -17.12
N LYS A 71 -13.82 44.58 -17.97
CA LYS A 71 -13.83 45.95 -18.47
C LYS A 71 -14.57 46.10 -19.81
N SER A 72 -15.12 47.28 -20.08
CA SER A 72 -15.69 47.61 -21.35
C SER A 72 -14.62 47.53 -22.46
N ARG A 73 -15.02 47.29 -23.74
CA ARG A 73 -14.09 47.14 -24.84
C ARG A 73 -13.15 48.35 -25.03
N LYS A 74 -13.61 49.55 -24.69
CA LYS A 74 -12.83 50.81 -24.82
C LYS A 74 -11.76 50.94 -23.74
N GLU A 75 -11.94 50.31 -22.57
CA GLU A 75 -11.05 50.42 -21.43
C GLU A 75 -10.05 49.25 -21.29
N ARG A 76 -10.14 48.27 -22.19
CA ARG A 76 -9.26 47.10 -22.18
C ARG A 76 -7.87 47.45 -22.62
N ARG A 77 -6.85 47.09 -21.79
CA ARG A 77 -5.46 47.14 -22.19
C ARG A 77 -5.20 46.13 -23.33
N THR A 78 -4.43 46.54 -24.32
CA THR A 78 -3.99 45.66 -25.38
C THR A 78 -2.91 44.71 -24.88
N VAL A 79 -2.75 43.54 -25.57
CA VAL A 79 -1.66 42.58 -25.25
C VAL A 79 -0.29 43.26 -25.44
N LYS A 80 -0.20 44.22 -26.39
CA LYS A 80 1.02 45.00 -26.65
C LYS A 80 1.38 45.86 -25.42
N GLN A 81 0.37 46.47 -24.77
CA GLN A 81 0.57 47.24 -23.55
C GLN A 81 0.96 46.34 -22.38
N MET A 82 0.35 45.15 -22.26
CA MET A 82 0.73 44.17 -21.21
C MET A 82 2.16 43.68 -21.38
N HIS A 83 2.63 43.47 -22.63
CA HIS A 83 4.03 43.16 -22.93
C HIS A 83 4.94 44.31 -22.46
N ALA A 84 4.63 45.56 -22.80
CA ALA A 84 5.42 46.70 -22.37
C ALA A 84 5.48 46.83 -20.83
N ASP A 85 4.36 46.53 -20.15
CA ASP A 85 4.31 46.51 -18.67
C ASP A 85 5.15 45.34 -18.08
N LEU A 86 5.19 44.18 -18.74
CA LEU A 86 6.05 43.04 -18.33
C LEU A 86 7.53 43.38 -18.53
N VAL A 87 7.89 44.08 -19.62
CA VAL A 87 9.26 44.51 -19.87
C VAL A 87 9.74 45.46 -18.76
N LYS A 88 8.89 46.39 -18.29
CA LYS A 88 9.19 47.25 -17.14
C LYS A 88 9.40 46.48 -15.83
N LEU A 89 8.83 45.28 -15.75
CA LEU A 89 9.00 44.38 -14.59
C LEU A 89 10.18 43.38 -14.75
N GLY A 90 10.98 43.56 -15.81
CA GLY A 90 12.18 42.73 -16.04
C GLY A 90 11.98 41.56 -17.03
N TYR A 91 10.87 41.49 -17.72
CA TYR A 91 10.67 40.47 -18.76
C TYR A 91 11.46 40.83 -20.04
N ASP A 92 12.39 39.96 -20.40
CA ASP A 92 13.27 40.10 -21.60
C ASP A 92 12.88 39.21 -22.78
N GLY A 93 11.66 38.66 -22.77
CA GLY A 93 11.14 37.78 -23.82
C GLY A 93 10.35 38.49 -24.90
N SER A 94 10.07 37.78 -26.00
CA SER A 94 9.38 38.36 -27.17
C SER A 94 7.89 38.59 -26.91
N TYR A 95 7.34 39.61 -27.61
CA TYR A 95 5.91 39.90 -27.68
C TYR A 95 5.09 38.70 -28.15
N GLU A 96 5.59 37.93 -29.13
CA GLU A 96 4.94 36.75 -29.67
C GLU A 96 4.60 35.69 -28.60
N ARG A 97 5.50 35.51 -27.63
CA ARG A 97 5.27 34.59 -26.50
C ARG A 97 4.13 35.06 -25.61
N VAL A 98 4.08 36.35 -25.30
CA VAL A 98 2.99 36.96 -24.52
C VAL A 98 1.66 36.90 -25.29
N ALA A 99 1.68 37.16 -26.58
CA ALA A 99 0.50 37.10 -27.45
C ALA A 99 -0.02 35.66 -27.61
N ALA A 100 0.88 34.66 -27.72
CA ALA A 100 0.52 33.26 -27.75
C ALA A 100 -0.10 32.81 -26.44
N PHE A 101 0.49 33.21 -25.29
CA PHE A 101 -0.08 32.94 -23.99
C PHE A 101 -1.48 33.55 -23.82
N ALA A 102 -1.66 34.82 -24.20
CA ALA A 102 -2.93 35.52 -24.11
C ALA A 102 -4.02 34.90 -24.99
N ARG A 103 -3.67 34.43 -26.20
CA ARG A 103 -4.60 33.67 -27.07
C ARG A 103 -5.05 32.39 -26.41
N ALA A 104 -4.12 31.62 -26.01
CA ALA A 104 -4.38 30.33 -25.37
C ALA A 104 -5.20 30.47 -24.09
N TRP A 105 -4.89 31.46 -23.23
CA TRP A 105 -5.66 31.75 -22.02
C TRP A 105 -7.12 32.12 -22.34
N ARG A 106 -7.35 32.91 -23.42
CA ARG A 106 -8.71 33.27 -23.87
C ARG A 106 -9.47 32.08 -24.43
N GLU A 107 -8.81 31.20 -25.18
CA GLU A 107 -9.42 29.97 -25.71
C GLU A 107 -9.82 29.02 -24.58
N ASP A 108 -8.95 28.80 -23.58
CA ASP A 108 -9.24 27.97 -22.44
C ASP A 108 -10.40 28.54 -21.59
N ARG A 109 -10.43 29.88 -21.45
CA ARG A 109 -11.52 30.55 -20.76
C ARG A 109 -12.83 30.49 -21.53
N HIS A 110 -12.80 30.70 -22.82
CA HIS A 110 -14.00 30.63 -23.69
C HIS A 110 -14.59 29.20 -23.67
N ARG A 111 -13.75 28.17 -23.68
CA ARG A 111 -14.19 26.78 -23.46
C ARG A 111 -14.81 26.59 -22.08
N ALA A 112 -14.18 27.10 -21.03
CA ALA A 112 -14.73 27.06 -19.69
C ALA A 112 -16.09 27.76 -19.59
N GLU A 113 -16.23 28.95 -20.18
CA GLU A 113 -17.51 29.69 -20.21
C GLU A 113 -18.59 29.01 -21.05
N GLN A 114 -18.23 28.33 -22.14
CA GLN A 114 -19.16 27.51 -22.94
C GLN A 114 -19.64 26.28 -22.19
N THR A 115 -18.79 25.69 -21.32
CA THR A 115 -19.11 24.50 -20.52
C THR A 115 -19.78 24.82 -19.19
N THR A 116 -19.56 25.99 -18.59
CA THR A 116 -20.13 26.40 -17.28
C THR A 116 -21.54 27.01 -17.40
N GLY A 117 -22.13 27.06 -18.55
CA GLY A 117 -23.13 28.10 -18.78
C GLY A 117 -24.59 27.75 -18.60
N ARG A 118 -25.12 26.52 -18.51
CA ARG A 118 -26.57 26.41 -18.70
C ARG A 118 -27.31 25.22 -18.04
N GLY A 119 -26.73 24.44 -17.14
CA GLY A 119 -27.47 23.37 -16.43
C GLY A 119 -28.10 22.29 -17.34
N THR A 120 -27.74 22.28 -18.64
CA THR A 120 -28.19 21.28 -19.59
C THR A 120 -27.06 20.30 -19.87
N TYR A 121 -27.31 19.02 -19.57
CA TYR A 121 -26.35 17.92 -19.75
C TYR A 121 -26.85 16.96 -20.82
N VAL A 122 -25.94 16.44 -21.62
CA VAL A 122 -26.24 15.30 -22.49
C VAL A 122 -26.21 14.04 -21.63
N PRO A 123 -27.28 13.23 -21.58
CA PRO A 123 -27.26 11.97 -20.85
C PRO A 123 -26.17 11.06 -21.39
N LEU A 124 -25.30 10.55 -20.48
CA LEU A 124 -24.24 9.63 -20.84
C LEU A 124 -24.77 8.20 -20.77
N VAL A 125 -24.57 7.46 -21.85
CA VAL A 125 -24.89 6.02 -21.94
C VAL A 125 -23.57 5.28 -22.14
N PHE A 126 -23.36 4.22 -21.37
CA PHE A 126 -22.16 3.40 -21.42
C PHE A 126 -22.56 1.96 -21.78
N ALA A 127 -21.78 1.33 -22.65
CA ALA A 127 -21.92 -0.09 -22.92
C ALA A 127 -21.48 -0.96 -21.71
N PRO A 128 -21.95 -2.21 -21.60
CA PRO A 128 -21.48 -3.12 -20.57
C PRO A 128 -19.94 -3.28 -20.62
N GLY A 129 -19.27 -3.19 -19.46
CA GLY A 129 -17.81 -3.31 -19.34
C GLY A 129 -17.01 -2.14 -19.90
N GLU A 130 -17.66 -1.09 -20.41
CA GLU A 130 -16.99 0.03 -21.06
C GLU A 130 -16.17 0.88 -20.10
N ALA A 131 -16.76 1.33 -19.00
CA ALA A 131 -16.10 2.30 -18.14
C ALA A 131 -16.45 2.18 -16.66
N PHE A 132 -15.54 2.65 -15.82
CA PHE A 132 -15.80 2.98 -14.42
C PHE A 132 -15.44 4.43 -14.13
N GLN A 133 -15.97 4.96 -13.04
CA GLN A 133 -15.67 6.30 -12.54
C GLN A 133 -15.05 6.18 -11.15
N PHE A 134 -14.05 7.02 -10.89
CA PHE A 134 -13.35 7.10 -9.60
C PHE A 134 -13.46 8.50 -9.01
N ASP A 135 -13.69 8.57 -7.69
CA ASP A 135 -13.63 9.81 -6.92
C ASP A 135 -13.15 9.60 -5.50
N TRP A 136 -12.58 10.66 -4.90
CA TRP A 136 -12.28 10.73 -3.48
C TRP A 136 -13.29 11.61 -2.76
N SER A 137 -13.71 11.17 -1.57
CA SER A 137 -14.41 12.02 -0.61
C SER A 137 -13.72 12.03 0.74
N GLU A 138 -14.09 12.98 1.59
CA GLU A 138 -13.62 13.06 2.97
C GLU A 138 -14.80 12.87 3.91
N ASP A 139 -14.69 11.91 4.82
CA ASP A 139 -15.74 11.60 5.79
C ASP A 139 -15.12 11.28 7.17
N TRP A 140 -15.93 11.20 8.22
CA TRP A 140 -15.49 10.93 9.57
C TRP A 140 -16.00 9.59 10.08
N ALA A 141 -15.17 8.85 10.80
CA ALA A 141 -15.56 7.64 11.52
C ALA A 141 -14.94 7.64 12.92
N ASN A 142 -15.48 6.82 13.81
CA ASN A 142 -14.86 6.50 15.08
C ASN A 142 -14.13 5.17 14.94
N ILE A 143 -12.80 5.18 15.01
CA ILE A 143 -11.94 4.00 14.87
C ILE A 143 -11.18 3.82 16.17
N GLY A 144 -11.35 2.65 16.82
CA GLY A 144 -10.69 2.37 18.10
C GLY A 144 -11.03 3.39 19.21
N GLY A 145 -12.23 3.98 19.16
CA GLY A 145 -12.68 5.02 20.10
C GLY A 145 -12.22 6.44 19.77
N GLU A 146 -11.38 6.64 18.74
CA GLU A 146 -10.95 7.97 18.31
C GLU A 146 -11.72 8.43 17.06
N ARG A 147 -12.14 9.70 17.03
CA ARG A 147 -12.76 10.31 15.85
C ARG A 147 -11.69 10.63 14.80
N VAL A 148 -11.70 9.92 13.69
CA VAL A 148 -10.70 10.02 12.62
C VAL A 148 -11.34 10.56 11.34
N LYS A 149 -10.64 11.49 10.67
CA LYS A 149 -10.99 11.94 9.33
C LYS A 149 -10.40 10.98 8.31
N LEU A 150 -11.25 10.36 7.50
CA LEU A 150 -10.86 9.38 6.49
C LEU A 150 -10.96 9.97 5.07
N GLN A 151 -10.17 9.40 4.19
CA GLN A 151 -10.24 9.62 2.75
C GLN A 151 -10.96 8.40 2.15
N VAL A 152 -12.06 8.63 1.48
CA VAL A 152 -12.93 7.55 1.02
C VAL A 152 -12.87 7.48 -0.50
N ALA A 153 -12.39 6.35 -1.02
CA ALA A 153 -12.38 6.04 -2.44
C ALA A 153 -13.77 5.53 -2.87
N HIS A 154 -14.30 6.10 -3.92
CA HIS A 154 -15.54 5.68 -4.57
C HIS A 154 -15.22 5.21 -5.98
N ILE A 155 -15.50 3.95 -6.27
CA ILE A 155 -15.34 3.36 -7.59
C ILE A 155 -16.69 2.82 -8.04
N LYS A 156 -17.12 3.17 -9.26
CA LYS A 156 -18.43 2.82 -9.77
C LYS A 156 -18.39 2.42 -11.23
N LEU A 157 -18.94 1.26 -11.57
CA LEU A 157 -19.19 0.87 -12.95
C LEU A 157 -20.23 1.80 -13.59
N SER A 158 -19.95 2.28 -14.80
CA SER A 158 -20.78 3.27 -15.44
C SER A 158 -22.05 2.69 -16.04
N HIS A 159 -22.06 1.41 -16.43
CA HIS A 159 -23.23 0.73 -16.99
C HIS A 159 -24.13 0.18 -15.87
N SER A 160 -23.75 -0.82 -15.13
CA SER A 160 -24.56 -1.44 -14.07
C SER A 160 -24.78 -0.55 -12.85
N ARG A 161 -23.91 0.44 -12.66
CA ARG A 161 -23.86 1.28 -11.45
C ARG A 161 -23.46 0.54 -10.19
N ALA A 162 -22.94 -0.69 -10.29
CA ALA A 162 -22.30 -1.38 -9.18
C ALA A 162 -21.13 -0.53 -8.68
N PHE A 163 -20.98 -0.42 -7.38
CA PHE A 163 -20.00 0.49 -6.79
C PHE A 163 -19.34 -0.15 -5.57
N LEU A 164 -18.09 0.28 -5.30
CA LEU A 164 -17.38 -0.01 -4.07
C LEU A 164 -16.98 1.30 -3.40
N VAL A 165 -17.05 1.29 -2.07
CA VAL A 165 -16.54 2.34 -1.19
C VAL A 165 -15.49 1.74 -0.29
N ARG A 166 -14.32 2.40 -0.18
CA ARG A 166 -13.23 1.95 0.68
C ARG A 166 -12.55 3.15 1.35
N ALA A 167 -12.31 3.04 2.64
CA ALA A 167 -11.73 4.10 3.46
C ALA A 167 -10.23 3.93 3.63
N TYR A 168 -9.53 5.05 3.67
CA TYR A 168 -8.09 5.15 3.86
C TYR A 168 -7.73 6.31 4.78
N PRO A 169 -6.57 6.27 5.44
CA PRO A 169 -6.11 7.42 6.23
C PRO A 169 -5.69 8.60 5.35
N LEU A 170 -5.16 8.36 4.15
CA LEU A 170 -4.60 9.38 3.26
C LEU A 170 -5.07 9.19 1.81
N GLN A 171 -4.80 10.19 0.94
CA GLN A 171 -4.94 10.09 -0.52
C GLN A 171 -3.54 9.97 -1.15
N THR A 172 -2.93 8.80 -1.05
CA THR A 172 -1.62 8.54 -1.64
C THR A 172 -1.72 7.60 -2.85
N HIS A 173 -0.64 7.43 -3.59
CA HIS A 173 -0.64 6.57 -4.76
C HIS A 173 -0.88 5.10 -4.40
N GLU A 174 -0.21 4.60 -3.35
CA GLU A 174 -0.36 3.22 -2.89
C GLU A 174 -1.79 2.92 -2.44
N MET A 175 -2.46 3.86 -1.78
CA MET A 175 -3.87 3.73 -1.39
C MET A 175 -4.81 3.79 -2.59
N LEU A 176 -4.48 4.60 -3.60
CA LEU A 176 -5.20 4.62 -4.87
C LEU A 176 -5.10 3.27 -5.59
N PHE A 177 -3.92 2.67 -5.64
CA PHE A 177 -3.70 1.39 -6.31
C PHE A 177 -4.43 0.25 -5.60
N ASP A 178 -4.40 0.24 -4.27
CA ASP A 178 -5.14 -0.69 -3.44
C ASP A 178 -6.66 -0.58 -3.65
N ALA A 179 -7.20 0.64 -3.71
CA ALA A 179 -8.61 0.88 -3.98
C ALA A 179 -9.06 0.28 -5.32
N HIS A 180 -8.24 0.40 -6.37
CA HIS A 180 -8.52 -0.20 -7.68
C HIS A 180 -8.50 -1.72 -7.63
N TRP A 181 -7.53 -2.31 -6.94
CA TRP A 181 -7.47 -3.76 -6.75
C TRP A 181 -8.74 -4.31 -6.10
N HIS A 182 -9.13 -3.72 -4.95
CA HIS A 182 -10.33 -4.14 -4.25
C HIS A 182 -11.60 -3.97 -5.10
N ALA A 183 -11.71 -2.86 -5.83
CA ALA A 183 -12.86 -2.62 -6.70
C ALA A 183 -12.93 -3.65 -7.84
N PHE A 184 -11.84 -3.92 -8.53
CA PHE A 184 -11.84 -4.87 -9.63
C PHE A 184 -12.05 -6.30 -9.17
N ARG A 185 -11.58 -6.65 -7.96
CA ARG A 185 -11.86 -7.93 -7.31
C ARG A 185 -13.36 -8.09 -7.05
N VAL A 186 -14.00 -7.09 -6.46
CA VAL A 186 -15.43 -7.10 -6.13
C VAL A 186 -16.30 -7.09 -7.39
N PHE A 187 -15.91 -6.34 -8.42
CA PHE A 187 -16.61 -6.33 -9.70
C PHE A 187 -16.43 -7.63 -10.51
N GLY A 188 -15.43 -8.43 -10.18
CA GLY A 188 -15.11 -9.68 -10.87
C GLY A 188 -14.36 -9.48 -12.19
N GLY A 189 -13.75 -8.31 -12.41
CA GLY A 189 -12.96 -8.00 -13.62
C GLY A 189 -12.67 -6.53 -13.80
N VAL A 190 -12.00 -6.20 -14.90
CA VAL A 190 -11.54 -4.84 -15.21
C VAL A 190 -12.30 -4.24 -16.39
N PRO A 191 -12.95 -3.07 -16.22
CA PRO A 191 -13.60 -2.34 -17.33
C PRO A 191 -12.60 -1.76 -18.33
N GLY A 192 -13.08 -1.35 -19.52
CA GLY A 192 -12.24 -0.83 -20.62
C GLY A 192 -11.53 0.46 -20.33
N ARG A 193 -12.15 1.38 -19.62
CA ARG A 193 -11.58 2.71 -19.30
C ARG A 193 -11.97 3.19 -17.92
N GLY A 194 -11.11 4.01 -17.31
CA GLY A 194 -11.36 4.65 -16.02
C GLY A 194 -11.50 6.16 -16.18
N ILE A 195 -12.57 6.74 -15.66
CA ILE A 195 -12.87 8.17 -15.72
C ILE A 195 -12.50 8.81 -14.38
N TYR A 196 -11.60 9.79 -14.42
CA TYR A 196 -11.01 10.45 -13.24
C TYR A 196 -11.16 11.95 -13.28
N ASP A 197 -11.21 12.56 -12.10
CA ASP A 197 -10.93 13.99 -11.98
C ASP A 197 -9.41 14.26 -12.08
N ASN A 198 -9.03 15.55 -12.08
CA ASN A 198 -7.63 15.98 -12.10
C ASN A 198 -7.00 15.86 -10.69
N MET A 199 -7.08 14.68 -10.08
CA MET A 199 -6.51 14.42 -8.76
C MET A 199 -4.98 14.35 -8.82
N LYS A 200 -4.31 14.83 -7.77
CA LYS A 200 -2.84 14.88 -7.67
C LYS A 200 -2.17 13.50 -7.75
N THR A 201 -2.85 12.45 -7.32
CA THR A 201 -2.37 11.06 -7.36
C THR A 201 -2.42 10.44 -8.77
N ALA A 202 -3.09 11.06 -9.72
CA ALA A 202 -3.13 10.58 -11.10
C ALA A 202 -2.46 11.54 -12.10
N VAL A 203 -2.44 12.85 -11.81
CA VAL A 203 -1.96 13.90 -12.72
C VAL A 203 -0.92 14.75 -12.01
N ASP A 204 0.31 14.72 -12.51
CA ASP A 204 1.41 15.59 -12.01
C ASP A 204 1.22 17.03 -12.45
N ARG A 205 0.71 17.25 -13.67
CA ARG A 205 0.44 18.59 -14.21
C ARG A 205 -0.74 18.59 -15.15
N VAL A 206 -1.67 19.52 -14.91
CA VAL A 206 -2.80 19.81 -15.81
C VAL A 206 -2.33 20.76 -16.91
N GLY A 207 -2.35 20.30 -18.17
CA GLY A 207 -2.08 21.11 -19.35
C GLY A 207 -3.36 21.78 -19.90
N ARG A 208 -3.30 22.24 -21.14
CA ARG A 208 -4.45 22.85 -21.82
C ARG A 208 -5.41 21.77 -22.38
N GLY A 209 -6.71 21.97 -22.20
CA GLY A 209 -7.72 21.03 -22.67
C GLY A 209 -7.57 19.64 -22.03
N LYS A 210 -7.49 18.59 -22.84
CA LYS A 210 -7.30 17.19 -22.39
C LYS A 210 -5.82 16.80 -22.15
N GLN A 211 -4.85 17.71 -22.35
CA GLN A 211 -3.45 17.40 -22.10
C GLN A 211 -3.18 17.28 -20.60
N ARG A 212 -2.64 16.15 -20.19
CA ARG A 212 -2.27 15.84 -18.82
C ARG A 212 -0.88 15.22 -18.79
N ASP A 213 -0.09 15.63 -17.81
CA ASP A 213 1.15 14.96 -17.45
C ASP A 213 0.77 13.93 -16.39
N VAL A 214 0.45 12.73 -16.84
CA VAL A 214 -0.06 11.65 -15.97
C VAL A 214 1.10 11.03 -15.23
N ASN A 215 0.93 10.82 -13.92
CA ASN A 215 1.95 10.23 -13.06
C ASN A 215 2.43 8.85 -13.59
N ALA A 216 3.74 8.61 -13.54
CA ALA A 216 4.33 7.40 -14.11
C ALA A 216 3.86 6.12 -13.41
N ARG A 217 3.70 6.14 -12.08
CA ARG A 217 3.21 5.00 -11.30
C ARG A 217 1.73 4.72 -11.59
N PHE A 218 0.93 5.78 -11.73
CA PHE A 218 -0.47 5.64 -12.16
C PHE A 218 -0.59 5.02 -13.55
N LYS A 219 0.27 5.46 -14.51
CA LYS A 219 0.34 4.84 -15.85
C LYS A 219 0.73 3.36 -15.78
N ALA A 220 1.67 3.01 -14.90
CA ALA A 220 2.08 1.62 -14.70
C ALA A 220 0.91 0.75 -14.21
N MET A 221 0.12 1.22 -13.23
CA MET A 221 -1.10 0.55 -12.78
C MET A 221 -2.13 0.40 -13.90
N ALA A 222 -2.43 1.49 -14.62
CA ALA A 222 -3.38 1.45 -15.73
C ALA A 222 -2.94 0.48 -16.85
N SER A 223 -1.63 0.41 -17.13
CA SER A 223 -1.07 -0.56 -18.07
C SER A 223 -1.13 -1.99 -17.56
N HIS A 224 -0.93 -2.21 -16.26
CA HIS A 224 -1.01 -3.53 -15.65
C HIS A 224 -2.43 -4.09 -15.74
N TYR A 225 -3.44 -3.30 -15.35
CA TYR A 225 -4.85 -3.68 -15.44
C TYR A 225 -5.45 -3.51 -16.84
N VAL A 226 -4.70 -2.99 -17.79
CA VAL A 226 -5.09 -2.87 -19.22
C VAL A 226 -6.39 -2.06 -19.41
N PHE A 227 -6.56 -0.98 -18.66
CA PHE A 227 -7.63 -0.01 -18.88
C PHE A 227 -7.07 1.33 -19.39
N GLU A 228 -7.92 2.12 -20.06
CA GLU A 228 -7.58 3.45 -20.54
C GLU A 228 -7.96 4.53 -19.53
N PRO A 229 -7.04 5.29 -18.94
CA PRO A 229 -7.38 6.40 -18.07
C PRO A 229 -7.85 7.61 -18.89
N GLU A 230 -9.02 8.13 -18.55
CA GLU A 230 -9.60 9.35 -19.12
C GLU A 230 -9.78 10.39 -18.00
N PHE A 231 -9.34 11.62 -18.26
CA PHE A 231 -9.45 12.71 -17.30
C PHE A 231 -10.49 13.72 -17.74
N CYS A 232 -11.40 14.06 -16.83
CA CYS A 232 -12.41 15.08 -17.08
C CYS A 232 -11.79 16.43 -17.39
N ASN A 233 -12.48 17.23 -18.21
CA ASN A 233 -12.07 18.61 -18.44
C ASN A 233 -12.25 19.43 -17.16
N PRO A 234 -11.37 20.43 -16.91
CA PRO A 234 -11.57 21.35 -15.80
C PRO A 234 -12.96 22.00 -15.88
N ALA A 235 -13.71 21.97 -14.78
CA ALA A 235 -15.08 22.48 -14.67
C ALA A 235 -16.15 21.74 -15.49
N ALA A 236 -15.89 20.52 -15.98
CA ALA A 236 -16.86 19.68 -16.67
C ALA A 236 -17.48 18.61 -15.73
N GLY A 237 -18.06 19.03 -14.62
CA GLY A 237 -18.69 18.13 -13.62
C GLY A 237 -19.76 17.19 -14.20
N TRP A 238 -20.35 17.55 -15.36
CA TRP A 238 -21.32 16.68 -16.05
C TRP A 238 -20.71 15.38 -16.59
N GLU A 239 -19.41 15.35 -16.91
CA GLU A 239 -18.69 14.15 -17.33
C GLU A 239 -18.58 13.13 -16.18
N LYS A 240 -18.72 13.58 -14.92
CA LYS A 240 -18.53 12.82 -13.70
C LYS A 240 -19.81 12.65 -12.85
N GLY A 241 -20.93 13.16 -13.33
CA GLY A 241 -22.20 13.25 -12.56
C GLY A 241 -22.71 11.96 -11.95
N GLN A 242 -22.30 10.79 -12.46
CA GLN A 242 -22.70 9.50 -11.87
C GLN A 242 -21.93 9.20 -10.57
N VAL A 243 -20.63 9.48 -10.48
CA VAL A 243 -19.85 9.18 -9.27
C VAL A 243 -20.05 10.24 -8.19
N GLU A 244 -20.18 11.52 -8.56
CA GLU A 244 -20.53 12.58 -7.59
C GLU A 244 -21.85 12.28 -6.89
N LYS A 245 -22.86 11.80 -7.65
CA LYS A 245 -24.11 11.34 -7.08
C LYS A 245 -23.91 10.11 -6.18
N ASN A 246 -23.00 9.19 -6.54
CA ASN A 246 -22.69 8.04 -5.70
C ASN A 246 -22.07 8.45 -4.37
N VAL A 247 -21.18 9.43 -4.34
CA VAL A 247 -20.63 10.00 -3.10
C VAL A 247 -21.74 10.51 -2.20
N GLN A 248 -22.71 11.27 -2.76
CA GLN A 248 -23.85 11.77 -1.99
C GLN A 248 -24.78 10.65 -1.52
N ASP A 249 -25.06 9.67 -2.38
CA ASP A 249 -25.92 8.51 -2.04
C ASP A 249 -25.23 7.64 -0.98
N ALA A 250 -23.93 7.41 -1.05
CA ALA A 250 -23.15 6.70 -0.06
C ALA A 250 -23.18 7.41 1.30
N ARG A 251 -22.98 8.73 1.33
CA ARG A 251 -23.10 9.53 2.55
C ARG A 251 -24.47 9.37 3.19
N ASN A 252 -25.53 9.46 2.41
CA ASN A 252 -26.91 9.34 2.91
C ASN A 252 -27.24 7.93 3.42
N ARG A 253 -26.56 6.89 2.98
CA ARG A 253 -26.89 5.50 3.32
C ARG A 253 -25.93 4.88 4.34
N MET A 254 -24.67 5.33 4.41
CA MET A 254 -23.62 4.75 5.24
C MET A 254 -23.07 5.72 6.30
N TRP A 255 -23.26 7.05 6.14
CA TRP A 255 -22.74 8.07 7.04
C TRP A 255 -23.80 8.95 7.73
N GLN A 256 -25.09 8.62 7.66
CA GLN A 256 -26.11 9.35 8.43
C GLN A 256 -25.87 9.22 9.94
N VAL A 257 -25.44 8.03 10.37
CA VAL A 257 -24.86 7.83 11.69
C VAL A 257 -23.35 7.58 11.49
N MET A 258 -22.51 8.31 12.23
CA MET A 258 -21.07 8.16 12.10
C MET A 258 -20.67 6.71 12.41
N PRO A 259 -19.98 6.00 11.49
CA PRO A 259 -19.56 4.62 11.70
C PRO A 259 -18.60 4.51 12.90
N VAL A 260 -18.77 3.41 13.68
CA VAL A 260 -17.93 3.11 14.85
C VAL A 260 -17.43 1.67 14.71
N PHE A 261 -16.08 1.50 14.59
CA PHE A 261 -15.42 0.23 14.38
C PHE A 261 -14.13 0.14 15.20
N ALA A 262 -13.65 -1.07 15.46
CA ALA A 262 -12.42 -1.28 16.20
C ALA A 262 -11.21 -0.81 15.40
N ASP A 263 -11.16 -1.11 14.12
CA ASP A 263 -10.09 -0.72 13.21
C ASP A 263 -10.61 -0.38 11.80
N LEU A 264 -9.70 -0.05 10.91
CA LEU A 264 -10.01 0.36 9.54
C LEU A 264 -10.38 -0.85 8.66
N ASP A 265 -9.87 -2.03 8.98
CA ASP A 265 -10.12 -3.26 8.22
C ASP A 265 -11.56 -3.71 8.44
N GLU A 266 -12.03 -3.70 9.70
CA GLU A 266 -13.42 -3.99 10.04
C GLU A 266 -14.38 -2.99 9.35
N LEU A 267 -14.05 -1.70 9.35
CA LEU A 267 -14.81 -0.69 8.61
C LEU A 267 -14.86 -1.00 7.12
N ASN A 268 -13.73 -1.35 6.50
CA ASN A 268 -13.64 -1.62 5.08
C ASN A 268 -14.35 -2.92 4.67
N GLN A 269 -14.32 -3.94 5.52
CA GLN A 269 -15.09 -5.15 5.33
C GLN A 269 -16.59 -4.83 5.35
N TRP A 270 -17.05 -4.07 6.34
CA TRP A 270 -18.44 -3.63 6.43
C TRP A 270 -18.88 -2.81 5.21
N PHE A 271 -18.00 -1.92 4.68
CA PHE A 271 -18.30 -1.18 3.45
C PHE A 271 -18.48 -2.10 2.25
N GLU A 272 -17.64 -3.10 2.09
CA GLU A 272 -17.73 -4.06 0.99
C GLU A 272 -19.06 -4.82 1.05
N GLU A 273 -19.40 -5.38 2.20
CA GLU A 273 -20.65 -6.10 2.42
C GLU A 273 -21.88 -5.20 2.20
N ARG A 274 -21.83 -3.97 2.73
CA ARG A 274 -22.95 -3.02 2.60
C ARG A 274 -23.12 -2.52 1.16
N CYS A 275 -22.03 -2.30 0.42
CA CYS A 275 -22.08 -1.95 -1.00
C CYS A 275 -22.78 -3.05 -1.79
N MET A 276 -22.40 -4.31 -1.60
CA MET A 276 -23.03 -5.45 -2.29
C MET A 276 -24.50 -5.64 -1.92
N ALA A 277 -24.85 -5.49 -0.65
CA ALA A 277 -26.24 -5.49 -0.21
C ALA A 277 -27.07 -4.38 -0.91
N LEU A 278 -26.50 -3.18 -1.00
CA LEU A 278 -27.14 -2.05 -1.68
C LEU A 278 -27.33 -2.27 -3.19
N TRP A 279 -26.49 -3.08 -3.83
CA TRP A 279 -26.72 -3.43 -5.25
C TRP A 279 -28.01 -4.25 -5.41
N THR A 280 -28.28 -5.16 -4.49
CA THR A 280 -29.51 -5.97 -4.50
C THR A 280 -30.74 -5.15 -4.13
N GLU A 281 -30.61 -4.28 -3.12
CA GLU A 281 -31.72 -3.45 -2.61
C GLU A 281 -32.13 -2.32 -3.58
N THR A 282 -31.21 -1.89 -4.48
CA THR A 282 -31.44 -0.69 -5.29
C THR A 282 -31.82 -1.04 -6.73
N LEU A 283 -33.00 -0.61 -7.16
CA LEU A 283 -33.43 -0.73 -8.56
C LEU A 283 -32.55 0.13 -9.49
N HIS A 284 -32.19 -0.43 -10.62
CA HIS A 284 -31.49 0.31 -11.67
C HIS A 284 -32.42 1.28 -12.37
N LYS A 285 -32.09 2.59 -12.40
CA LYS A 285 -33.02 3.65 -12.84
C LYS A 285 -33.30 3.66 -14.34
N ALA A 286 -32.47 3.04 -15.16
CA ALA A 286 -32.55 3.08 -16.63
C ALA A 286 -32.74 1.70 -17.26
N LEU A 287 -32.39 0.63 -16.57
CA LEU A 287 -32.51 -0.74 -17.03
C LEU A 287 -33.41 -1.54 -16.08
N PRO A 288 -34.06 -2.63 -16.54
CA PRO A 288 -34.87 -3.49 -15.69
C PRO A 288 -34.02 -4.19 -14.62
N GLY A 289 -34.61 -4.41 -13.43
CA GLY A 289 -33.98 -5.14 -12.35
C GLY A 289 -33.22 -4.25 -11.36
N SER A 290 -32.53 -4.88 -10.43
CA SER A 290 -31.64 -4.26 -9.45
C SER A 290 -30.28 -3.92 -10.07
N ILE A 291 -29.44 -3.17 -9.35
CA ILE A 291 -28.03 -2.95 -9.73
C ILE A 291 -27.30 -4.29 -9.82
N ALA A 292 -27.60 -5.24 -8.92
CA ALA A 292 -27.01 -6.58 -8.92
C ALA A 292 -27.37 -7.38 -10.18
N ASP A 293 -28.65 -7.35 -10.61
CA ASP A 293 -29.08 -8.04 -11.83
C ASP A 293 -28.37 -7.51 -13.08
N VAL A 294 -28.25 -6.19 -13.18
CA VAL A 294 -27.54 -5.55 -14.30
C VAL A 294 -26.03 -5.84 -14.23
N TRP A 295 -25.44 -5.88 -13.04
CA TRP A 295 -24.04 -6.22 -12.86
C TRP A 295 -23.74 -7.68 -13.24
N GLU A 296 -24.58 -8.63 -12.87
CA GLU A 296 -24.42 -10.03 -13.28
C GLU A 296 -24.41 -10.17 -14.81
N ALA A 297 -25.25 -9.39 -15.51
CA ALA A 297 -25.24 -9.33 -16.96
C ALA A 297 -24.01 -8.62 -17.56
N GLU A 298 -23.46 -7.62 -16.86
CA GLU A 298 -22.26 -6.88 -17.28
C GLU A 298 -20.94 -7.67 -17.02
N LYS A 299 -20.87 -8.43 -15.93
CA LYS A 299 -19.68 -9.12 -15.45
C LYS A 299 -18.94 -9.96 -16.53
N PRO A 300 -19.61 -10.73 -17.41
CA PRO A 300 -18.93 -11.46 -18.48
C PRO A 300 -18.22 -10.58 -19.51
N THR A 301 -18.55 -9.30 -19.60
CA THR A 301 -17.92 -8.34 -20.53
C THR A 301 -16.67 -7.69 -19.96
N LEU A 302 -16.44 -7.81 -18.66
CA LEU A 302 -15.22 -7.33 -18.01
C LEU A 302 -14.04 -8.21 -18.41
N MET A 303 -12.87 -7.60 -18.52
CA MET A 303 -11.63 -8.36 -18.69
C MET A 303 -11.32 -9.14 -17.42
N ALA A 304 -10.90 -10.40 -17.57
CA ALA A 304 -10.46 -11.22 -16.44
C ALA A 304 -9.42 -10.47 -15.58
N LEU A 305 -9.60 -10.52 -14.26
CA LEU A 305 -8.74 -9.80 -13.31
C LEU A 305 -7.32 -10.38 -13.34
N PRO A 306 -6.29 -9.58 -13.69
CA PRO A 306 -4.90 -10.00 -13.55
C PRO A 306 -4.50 -10.06 -12.06
N PRO A 307 -3.33 -10.63 -11.71
CA PRO A 307 -2.79 -10.55 -10.35
C PRO A 307 -2.74 -9.11 -9.83
N ALA A 308 -2.72 -8.94 -8.51
CA ALA A 308 -2.64 -7.62 -7.89
C ALA A 308 -1.42 -6.85 -8.42
N PHE A 309 -1.63 -5.55 -8.72
CA PHE A 309 -0.53 -4.65 -9.06
C PHE A 309 0.34 -4.44 -7.83
N ASP A 310 1.65 -4.62 -7.97
CA ASP A 310 2.59 -4.29 -6.90
C ASP A 310 2.73 -2.77 -6.76
N GLY A 311 1.80 -2.20 -6.00
CA GLY A 311 1.48 -0.79 -5.94
C GLY A 311 2.29 0.02 -4.93
N PHE A 312 3.50 -0.40 -4.56
CA PHE A 312 4.33 0.36 -3.62
C PHE A 312 4.84 1.69 -4.19
N ILE A 313 5.15 2.60 -3.29
CA ILE A 313 5.94 3.81 -3.57
C ILE A 313 7.33 3.64 -2.97
N GLU A 314 8.34 3.82 -3.81
CA GLU A 314 9.73 3.63 -3.42
C GLU A 314 10.36 4.91 -2.87
N HIS A 315 11.05 4.79 -1.72
CA HIS A 315 11.88 5.83 -1.13
C HIS A 315 13.29 5.31 -0.84
N SER A 316 14.31 6.01 -1.31
CA SER A 316 15.68 5.72 -0.86
C SER A 316 15.89 6.28 0.55
N LYS A 317 16.25 5.43 1.50
CA LYS A 317 16.52 5.78 2.90
C LYS A 317 17.95 5.41 3.29
N ARG A 318 18.52 6.13 4.24
CA ARG A 318 19.77 5.74 4.90
C ARG A 318 19.48 5.23 6.29
N VAL A 319 19.98 4.04 6.62
CA VAL A 319 19.86 3.47 7.95
C VAL A 319 20.81 4.23 8.89
N SER A 320 20.32 4.66 10.03
CA SER A 320 21.14 5.36 11.04
C SER A 320 22.15 4.43 11.72
N PRO A 321 23.16 4.98 12.43
CA PRO A 321 24.05 4.16 13.27
C PRO A 321 23.32 3.39 14.38
N THR A 322 22.12 3.80 14.73
CA THR A 322 21.21 3.12 15.68
C THR A 322 20.25 2.15 15.01
N CYS A 323 20.54 1.73 13.76
CA CYS A 323 19.75 0.76 13.01
C CYS A 323 18.29 1.20 12.74
N LEU A 324 18.05 2.49 12.50
CA LEU A 324 16.71 3.04 12.27
C LEU A 324 16.63 3.77 10.94
N ILE A 325 15.49 3.63 10.27
CA ILE A 325 15.05 4.51 9.17
C ILE A 325 13.90 5.40 9.65
N THR A 326 13.78 6.59 9.07
CA THR A 326 12.68 7.51 9.39
C THR A 326 11.71 7.60 8.21
N PHE A 327 10.43 7.39 8.49
CA PHE A 327 9.34 7.58 7.53
C PHE A 327 8.10 8.15 8.24
N GLU A 328 7.46 9.16 7.64
CA GLU A 328 6.24 9.82 8.16
C GLU A 328 6.31 10.14 9.66
N ARG A 329 7.45 10.72 10.12
CA ARG A 329 7.76 11.08 11.52
C ARG A 329 8.05 9.89 12.45
N ASN A 330 7.76 8.66 12.05
CA ASN A 330 8.06 7.45 12.80
C ASN A 330 9.44 6.91 12.43
N ARG A 331 10.02 6.14 13.32
CA ARG A 331 11.30 5.46 13.13
C ARG A 331 11.10 3.96 13.23
N TYR A 332 11.68 3.22 12.30
CA TYR A 332 11.51 1.77 12.18
C TYR A 332 12.88 1.12 12.18
N SER A 333 13.03 0.04 12.94
CA SER A 333 14.30 -0.67 13.03
C SER A 333 14.58 -1.48 11.75
N VAL A 334 15.86 -1.63 11.45
CA VAL A 334 16.38 -2.43 10.33
C VAL A 334 17.53 -3.26 10.85
N PRO A 335 17.73 -4.50 10.38
CA PRO A 335 18.84 -5.35 10.85
C PRO A 335 20.18 -4.61 10.89
N ALA A 336 20.94 -4.82 11.96
CA ALA A 336 22.18 -4.10 12.25
C ALA A 336 23.26 -4.21 11.15
N SER A 337 23.20 -5.27 10.32
CA SER A 337 24.05 -5.45 9.15
C SER A 337 23.93 -4.35 8.09
N PHE A 338 22.82 -3.62 8.10
CA PHE A 338 22.53 -2.52 7.19
C PHE A 338 22.79 -1.14 7.80
N ALA A 339 23.29 -1.04 9.03
CA ALA A 339 23.62 0.24 9.66
C ALA A 339 24.55 1.08 8.77
N ASN A 340 24.24 2.39 8.65
CA ASN A 340 24.93 3.37 7.79
C ASN A 340 24.84 3.13 6.27
N ARG A 341 24.12 2.09 5.82
CA ARG A 341 23.93 1.78 4.40
C ARG A 341 22.64 2.44 3.87
N ARG A 342 22.56 2.57 2.54
CA ARG A 342 21.33 2.97 1.85
C ARG A 342 20.49 1.72 1.58
N VAL A 343 19.17 1.86 1.80
CA VAL A 343 18.18 0.84 1.54
C VAL A 343 17.03 1.45 0.73
N SER A 344 16.29 0.63 0.03
CA SER A 344 15.04 1.02 -0.60
C SER A 344 13.88 0.70 0.35
N LEU A 345 13.02 1.67 0.60
CA LEU A 345 11.79 1.53 1.38
C LEU A 345 10.61 1.48 0.41
N HIS A 346 9.94 0.34 0.33
CA HIS A 346 8.70 0.16 -0.40
C HIS A 346 7.52 0.42 0.54
N VAL A 347 6.74 1.43 0.23
CA VAL A 347 5.61 1.89 1.04
C VAL A 347 4.32 1.38 0.43
N TYR A 348 3.60 0.57 1.19
CA TYR A 348 2.25 0.07 0.90
C TYR A 348 1.23 0.80 1.79
N PRO A 349 -0.08 0.60 1.60
CA PRO A 349 -1.10 1.23 2.44
C PRO A 349 -0.92 0.95 3.93
N GLU A 350 -0.63 -0.30 4.31
CA GLU A 350 -0.63 -0.78 5.70
C GLU A 350 0.74 -1.26 6.18
N ARG A 351 1.72 -1.39 5.28
CA ARG A 351 3.03 -1.95 5.60
C ARG A 351 4.17 -1.21 4.91
N LEU A 352 5.33 -1.35 5.50
CA LEU A 352 6.61 -0.84 5.01
C LEU A 352 7.54 -2.04 4.79
N VAL A 353 8.08 -2.18 3.60
CA VAL A 353 9.03 -3.25 3.26
C VAL A 353 10.38 -2.63 2.98
N VAL A 354 11.40 -3.01 3.72
CA VAL A 354 12.77 -2.58 3.49
C VAL A 354 13.46 -3.58 2.56
N VAL A 355 14.00 -3.07 1.46
CA VAL A 355 14.66 -3.88 0.43
C VAL A 355 16.11 -3.41 0.28
N ALA A 356 17.04 -4.34 0.20
CA ALA A 356 18.44 -4.08 -0.14
C ALA A 356 18.98 -5.21 -1.01
N GLU A 357 19.80 -4.87 -1.99
CA GLU A 357 20.43 -5.82 -2.91
C GLU A 357 19.40 -6.73 -3.63
N GLY A 358 18.20 -6.21 -3.86
CA GLY A 358 17.11 -6.94 -4.53
C GLY A 358 16.36 -7.94 -3.66
N GLN A 359 16.65 -8.00 -2.35
CA GLN A 359 15.99 -8.88 -1.40
C GLN A 359 15.27 -8.09 -0.31
N THR A 360 14.16 -8.64 0.17
CA THR A 360 13.46 -8.12 1.35
C THR A 360 14.31 -8.35 2.59
N VAL A 361 14.58 -7.26 3.31
CA VAL A 361 15.39 -7.25 4.54
C VAL A 361 14.52 -7.39 5.77
N CYS A 362 13.45 -6.61 5.86
CA CYS A 362 12.46 -6.66 6.93
C CYS A 362 11.17 -5.96 6.50
N GLU A 363 10.12 -6.21 7.27
CA GLU A 363 8.80 -5.62 7.09
C GLU A 363 8.28 -5.08 8.42
N HIS A 364 7.54 -3.96 8.37
CA HIS A 364 6.89 -3.36 9.53
C HIS A 364 5.46 -2.96 9.18
N ALA A 365 4.55 -3.01 10.14
CA ALA A 365 3.27 -2.35 10.04
C ALA A 365 3.48 -0.82 9.90
N ARG A 366 2.78 -0.21 8.95
CA ARG A 366 2.86 1.24 8.74
C ARG A 366 1.99 1.97 9.74
N ILE A 367 2.57 2.84 10.52
CA ILE A 367 1.84 3.70 11.46
C ILE A 367 1.65 5.08 10.82
N ILE A 368 0.39 5.46 10.62
CA ILE A 368 0.00 6.75 10.04
C ILE A 368 -0.61 7.61 11.15
N GLU A 369 0.21 8.48 11.75
CA GLU A 369 -0.26 9.44 12.75
C GLU A 369 -0.43 10.84 12.11
N ARG A 370 -1.65 11.32 12.06
CA ARG A 370 -2.00 12.63 11.44
C ARG A 370 -1.91 13.78 12.42
N SER A 371 -1.93 13.51 13.73
CA SER A 371 -1.85 14.54 14.74
C SER A 371 -0.43 15.07 14.89
N HIS A 372 -0.22 16.35 14.64
CA HIS A 372 1.06 17.01 14.94
C HIS A 372 1.34 17.14 16.45
N ARG A 373 0.35 16.85 17.30
CA ARG A 373 0.49 16.93 18.76
C ARG A 373 1.10 15.68 19.37
N LYS A 374 0.94 14.50 18.70
CA LYS A 374 1.56 13.26 19.15
C LYS A 374 3.01 13.19 18.62
N PRO A 375 3.99 12.82 19.45
CA PRO A 375 5.37 12.60 18.99
C PRO A 375 5.40 11.41 18.02
N GLY A 376 6.40 11.38 17.12
CA GLY A 376 6.64 10.22 16.28
C GLY A 376 7.06 9.02 17.14
N GLN A 377 6.59 7.86 16.75
CA GLN A 377 6.88 6.60 17.43
C GLN A 377 8.20 5.99 16.95
N VAL A 378 8.81 5.15 17.77
CA VAL A 378 9.95 4.32 17.38
C VAL A 378 9.51 2.88 17.51
N ILE A 379 9.51 2.17 16.39
CA ILE A 379 9.08 0.78 16.30
C ILE A 379 10.33 -0.08 16.22
N TYR A 380 10.55 -0.87 17.24
CA TYR A 380 11.67 -1.78 17.33
C TYR A 380 11.23 -3.21 17.06
N ASP A 381 12.06 -3.91 16.30
CA ASP A 381 12.13 -5.36 16.31
C ASP A 381 13.47 -5.73 16.95
N TRP A 382 13.45 -6.37 18.09
CA TRP A 382 14.64 -6.72 18.87
C TRP A 382 15.58 -7.67 18.11
N HIS A 383 15.05 -8.50 17.22
CA HIS A 383 15.84 -9.41 16.37
C HIS A 383 16.87 -8.64 15.53
N HIS A 384 16.51 -7.43 15.11
CA HIS A 384 17.39 -6.58 14.31
C HIS A 384 18.70 -6.21 15.03
N TYR A 385 18.73 -6.33 16.36
CA TYR A 385 19.86 -5.97 17.20
C TYR A 385 20.65 -7.16 17.74
N LEU A 386 20.29 -8.40 17.41
CA LEU A 386 21.00 -9.61 17.87
C LEU A 386 22.50 -9.54 17.57
N ALA A 387 22.90 -9.18 16.36
CA ALA A 387 24.30 -9.03 15.99
C ALA A 387 25.04 -7.92 16.78
N VAL A 388 24.33 -6.96 17.33
CA VAL A 388 24.90 -5.92 18.21
C VAL A 388 25.16 -6.48 19.59
N ILE A 389 24.19 -7.14 20.22
CA ILE A 389 24.32 -7.67 21.56
C ILE A 389 25.29 -8.86 21.63
N GLN A 390 25.40 -9.66 20.58
CA GLN A 390 26.45 -10.70 20.50
C GLN A 390 27.87 -10.10 20.65
N ARG A 391 28.09 -8.90 20.13
CA ARG A 391 29.37 -8.17 20.26
C ARG A 391 29.46 -7.33 21.53
N LYS A 392 28.33 -6.84 22.03
CA LYS A 392 28.22 -5.92 23.16
C LYS A 392 27.08 -6.34 24.10
N PRO A 393 27.23 -7.46 24.85
CA PRO A 393 26.16 -8.00 25.71
C PRO A 393 25.59 -7.00 26.71
N GLY A 394 26.41 -6.12 27.24
CA GLY A 394 25.98 -5.07 28.18
C GLY A 394 24.94 -4.09 27.63
N ALA A 395 24.73 -4.05 26.30
CA ALA A 395 23.66 -3.24 25.69
C ALA A 395 22.25 -3.73 26.06
N LEU A 396 22.10 -4.98 26.50
CA LEU A 396 20.83 -5.50 27.00
C LEU A 396 20.28 -4.74 28.22
N ARG A 397 21.15 -4.17 29.08
CA ARG A 397 20.72 -3.54 30.34
C ARG A 397 19.82 -2.33 30.17
N ASN A 398 20.11 -1.52 29.13
CA ASN A 398 19.43 -0.26 28.89
C ASN A 398 19.03 -0.06 27.42
N GLY A 399 19.05 -1.13 26.62
CA GLY A 399 18.73 -1.07 25.20
C GLY A 399 17.24 -0.96 24.94
N ALA A 400 16.78 0.18 24.41
CA ALA A 400 15.39 0.41 24.08
C ALA A 400 14.73 -0.71 23.20
N PRO A 401 15.43 -1.35 22.24
CA PRO A 401 14.84 -2.46 21.48
C PRO A 401 14.38 -3.66 22.31
N PHE A 402 14.95 -3.86 23.49
CA PHE A 402 14.69 -5.03 24.33
C PHE A 402 13.57 -4.81 25.34
N THR A 403 13.01 -3.60 25.42
CA THR A 403 11.86 -3.33 26.30
C THR A 403 10.54 -3.89 25.74
N GLU A 404 10.50 -4.16 24.43
CA GLU A 404 9.32 -4.70 23.75
C GLU A 404 9.42 -6.21 23.43
N MET A 405 10.43 -6.90 23.99
CA MET A 405 10.50 -8.35 23.89
C MET A 405 9.30 -9.03 24.58
N PRO A 406 8.93 -10.27 24.17
CA PRO A 406 7.94 -11.09 24.87
C PRO A 406 8.18 -11.15 26.37
N ASP A 407 7.11 -11.22 27.15
CA ASP A 407 7.16 -11.18 28.61
C ASP A 407 8.09 -12.23 29.23
N ALA A 408 8.09 -13.44 28.69
CA ALA A 408 8.97 -14.50 29.16
C ALA A 408 10.45 -14.13 28.99
N PHE A 409 10.84 -13.55 27.87
CA PHE A 409 12.21 -13.07 27.67
C PHE A 409 12.57 -11.92 28.59
N ARG A 410 11.63 -11.00 28.85
CA ARG A 410 11.87 -9.89 29.79
C ARG A 410 12.07 -10.38 31.23
N GLN A 411 11.23 -11.33 31.70
CA GLN A 411 11.38 -11.94 33.01
C GLN A 411 12.71 -12.71 33.14
N LEU A 412 13.08 -13.44 32.08
CA LEU A 412 14.38 -14.12 32.03
C LEU A 412 15.54 -13.13 32.08
N GLN A 413 15.45 -12.04 31.32
CA GLN A 413 16.44 -10.97 31.30
C GLN A 413 16.62 -10.35 32.70
N ASP A 414 15.53 -10.02 33.39
CA ASP A 414 15.56 -9.48 34.75
C ASP A 414 16.24 -10.43 35.73
N HIS A 415 16.04 -11.73 35.55
CA HIS A 415 16.68 -12.75 36.39
C HIS A 415 18.17 -12.88 36.05
N MET A 416 18.52 -13.02 34.78
CA MET A 416 19.92 -13.26 34.36
C MET A 416 20.81 -12.05 34.60
N LEU A 417 20.34 -10.82 34.35
CA LEU A 417 21.15 -9.61 34.51
C LEU A 417 21.52 -9.26 35.96
N ARG A 418 20.95 -9.95 36.95
CA ARG A 418 21.35 -9.85 38.36
C ARG A 418 22.64 -10.61 38.68
N LYS A 419 23.02 -11.56 37.82
CA LYS A 419 24.20 -12.39 37.99
C LYS A 419 25.38 -11.85 37.21
N GLU A 420 26.60 -12.08 37.70
CA GLU A 420 27.81 -11.79 36.92
C GLU A 420 27.87 -12.68 35.68
N GLY A 421 28.11 -12.09 34.50
CA GLY A 421 28.12 -12.82 33.24
C GLY A 421 26.74 -13.15 32.66
N GLY A 422 25.65 -12.83 33.37
CA GLY A 422 24.29 -13.15 32.96
C GLY A 422 23.83 -12.43 31.67
N ASP A 423 24.46 -11.30 31.31
CA ASP A 423 24.24 -10.63 30.05
C ASP A 423 24.70 -11.48 28.84
N ARG A 424 25.82 -12.22 28.97
CA ARG A 424 26.26 -13.15 27.92
C ARG A 424 25.34 -14.36 27.81
N GLU A 425 24.96 -14.95 28.96
CA GLU A 425 24.02 -16.08 28.96
C GLU A 425 22.67 -15.69 28.32
N MET A 426 22.17 -14.50 28.63
CA MET A 426 20.93 -13.99 27.99
C MET A 426 21.07 -13.81 26.47
N VAL A 427 22.21 -13.27 26.00
CA VAL A 427 22.48 -13.17 24.56
C VAL A 427 22.52 -14.53 23.89
N ASP A 428 23.11 -15.53 24.55
CA ASP A 428 23.16 -16.89 24.02
C ASP A 428 21.74 -17.48 23.89
N VAL A 429 20.87 -17.26 24.88
CA VAL A 429 19.46 -17.70 24.81
C VAL A 429 18.71 -16.97 23.70
N LEU A 430 18.82 -15.65 23.63
CA LEU A 430 18.18 -14.87 22.56
C LEU A 430 18.68 -15.27 21.18
N SER A 431 19.94 -15.67 21.05
CA SER A 431 20.53 -16.11 19.78
C SER A 431 19.97 -17.44 19.27
N LEU A 432 19.29 -18.21 20.11
CA LEU A 432 18.64 -19.48 19.70
C LEU A 432 17.55 -19.26 18.63
N VAL A 433 16.93 -18.07 18.57
CA VAL A 433 15.94 -17.72 17.55
C VAL A 433 16.50 -17.74 16.12
N LEU A 434 17.82 -17.74 15.97
CA LEU A 434 18.48 -17.87 14.67
C LEU A 434 18.49 -19.33 14.15
N GLN A 435 18.21 -20.30 15.01
CA GLN A 435 18.30 -21.73 14.72
C GLN A 435 17.01 -22.49 15.01
N HIS A 436 16.17 -21.99 15.90
CA HIS A 436 14.96 -22.63 16.39
C HIS A 436 13.77 -21.67 16.26
N ASN A 437 12.55 -22.22 16.25
CA ASN A 437 11.33 -21.41 16.26
C ASN A 437 11.23 -20.63 17.59
N GLU A 438 10.90 -19.34 17.51
CA GLU A 438 10.75 -18.47 18.68
C GLU A 438 9.72 -18.98 19.67
N GLU A 439 8.61 -19.56 19.20
CA GLU A 439 7.55 -20.12 20.05
C GLU A 439 8.07 -21.29 20.92
N ASP A 440 8.89 -22.18 20.34
CA ASP A 440 9.49 -23.30 21.06
C ASP A 440 10.46 -22.80 22.16
N ILE A 441 11.23 -21.74 21.85
CA ILE A 441 12.15 -21.12 22.81
C ILE A 441 11.38 -20.41 23.93
N LEU A 442 10.33 -19.66 23.60
CA LEU A 442 9.47 -19.01 24.58
C LEU A 442 8.86 -20.03 25.53
N CYS A 443 8.31 -21.13 25.04
CA CYS A 443 7.78 -22.21 25.85
C CYS A 443 8.85 -22.81 26.76
N ALA A 444 10.08 -23.05 26.26
CA ALA A 444 11.19 -23.55 27.07
C ALA A 444 11.60 -22.55 28.17
N VAL A 445 11.56 -21.25 27.88
CA VAL A 445 11.84 -20.17 28.83
C VAL A 445 10.75 -20.09 29.90
N GLU A 446 9.50 -20.17 29.55
CA GLU A 446 8.36 -20.15 30.47
C GLU A 446 8.45 -21.33 31.44
N LEU A 447 8.66 -22.54 30.91
CA LEU A 447 8.85 -23.75 31.75
C LEU A 447 10.06 -23.62 32.70
N ALA A 448 11.16 -23.01 32.25
CA ALA A 448 12.34 -22.78 33.08
C ALA A 448 12.07 -21.77 34.22
N LEU A 449 11.29 -20.72 33.92
CA LEU A 449 10.85 -19.73 34.91
C LEU A 449 9.90 -20.34 35.94
N GLU A 450 8.92 -21.14 35.51
CA GLU A 450 7.98 -21.86 36.39
C GLU A 450 8.69 -22.85 37.28
N ALA A 451 9.69 -23.58 36.75
CA ALA A 451 10.51 -24.49 37.54
C ALA A 451 11.46 -23.79 38.53
N GLY A 452 11.55 -22.45 38.50
CA GLY A 452 12.46 -21.68 39.35
C GLY A 452 13.94 -21.83 38.99
N VAL A 453 14.26 -22.41 37.83
CA VAL A 453 15.64 -22.67 37.36
C VAL A 453 15.89 -22.02 35.99
N PRO A 454 15.80 -20.69 35.89
CA PRO A 454 15.99 -19.96 34.64
C PRO A 454 17.48 -19.82 34.30
N THR A 455 18.09 -20.92 33.85
CA THR A 455 19.48 -20.99 33.41
C THR A 455 19.53 -21.39 31.94
N LYS A 456 20.56 -20.93 31.21
CA LYS A 456 20.78 -21.30 29.83
C LYS A 456 20.75 -22.81 29.60
N THR A 457 21.46 -23.56 30.43
CA THR A 457 21.55 -25.04 30.32
C THR A 457 20.18 -25.69 30.48
N HIS A 458 19.38 -25.21 31.45
CA HIS A 458 18.05 -25.78 31.70
C HIS A 458 17.10 -25.46 30.52
N ILE A 459 17.14 -24.25 30.01
CA ILE A 459 16.36 -23.82 28.84
C ILE A 459 16.71 -24.66 27.59
N LEU A 460 18.01 -24.90 27.34
CA LEU A 460 18.45 -25.77 26.24
C LEU A 460 17.93 -27.19 26.38
N ASN A 461 17.98 -27.78 27.62
CA ASN A 461 17.46 -29.11 27.86
C ASN A 461 15.94 -29.20 27.64
N LEU A 462 15.19 -28.16 28.05
CA LEU A 462 13.75 -28.10 27.83
C LEU A 462 13.44 -27.92 26.33
N LEU A 463 14.16 -27.06 25.64
CA LEU A 463 14.01 -26.83 24.21
C LEU A 463 14.27 -28.15 23.42
N HIS A 464 15.34 -28.87 23.72
CA HIS A 464 15.59 -30.17 23.08
C HIS A 464 14.45 -31.14 23.32
N ARG A 465 13.90 -31.21 24.55
CA ARG A 465 12.76 -32.08 24.86
C ARG A 465 11.51 -31.70 24.11
N LEU A 466 11.26 -30.41 23.89
CA LEU A 466 10.12 -29.92 23.12
C LEU A 466 10.25 -30.28 21.62
N ILE A 467 11.45 -30.16 21.09
CA ILE A 467 11.74 -30.48 19.69
C ILE A 467 11.70 -31.99 19.44
N ASP A 468 12.30 -32.79 20.32
CA ASP A 468 12.37 -34.26 20.24
C ASP A 468 11.00 -34.93 20.47
N ARG A 469 10.05 -34.26 21.14
CA ARG A 469 8.68 -34.75 21.34
C ARG A 469 7.78 -34.65 20.11
N ARG A 470 8.22 -34.07 19.01
CA ARG A 470 7.49 -34.24 17.75
C ARG A 470 7.50 -35.74 17.43
N PRO A 471 6.31 -36.40 17.34
CA PRO A 471 6.29 -37.81 16.97
C PRO A 471 7.03 -37.93 15.64
N THR A 472 8.23 -38.44 15.68
CA THR A 472 8.78 -39.07 14.49
C THR A 472 7.80 -40.19 14.21
N ASP A 473 7.18 -40.13 13.03
CA ASP A 473 6.44 -41.23 12.44
C ASP A 473 7.47 -42.41 12.38
N HIS A 474 7.57 -43.11 13.50
CA HIS A 474 8.30 -44.37 13.51
C HIS A 474 7.41 -45.32 12.72
N PRO A 475 7.85 -45.84 11.58
CA PRO A 475 7.10 -46.90 10.92
C PRO A 475 6.88 -48.00 11.95
N GLU A 476 5.63 -48.39 12.17
CA GLU A 476 5.32 -49.59 12.97
C GLU A 476 6.14 -50.74 12.36
N VAL A 477 7.21 -51.07 13.07
CA VAL A 477 8.01 -52.22 12.67
C VAL A 477 7.26 -53.40 13.26
N ASP A 478 6.65 -54.17 12.37
CA ASP A 478 6.04 -55.45 12.70
C ASP A 478 7.16 -56.37 13.20
N ALA A 479 7.32 -56.39 14.54
CA ALA A 479 8.36 -57.24 15.14
C ALA A 479 7.92 -58.68 15.07
N PRO A 480 8.77 -59.61 14.58
CA PRO A 480 8.46 -61.02 14.56
C PRO A 480 8.09 -61.49 16.00
N ASP A 481 7.12 -62.38 16.15
CA ASP A 481 6.62 -62.93 17.42
C ASP A 481 7.74 -63.39 18.37
N ALA A 482 8.89 -63.79 17.82
CA ALA A 482 10.07 -64.19 18.56
C ALA A 482 10.77 -63.04 19.31
N LEU A 483 10.48 -61.78 18.97
CA LEU A 483 11.00 -60.56 19.62
C LEU A 483 9.93 -59.81 20.44
N ALA A 484 8.69 -60.31 20.45
CA ALA A 484 7.64 -59.77 21.28
C ALA A 484 7.90 -60.09 22.77
N LEU A 485 7.89 -59.07 23.60
CA LEU A 485 8.03 -59.24 25.05
C LEU A 485 6.82 -60.02 25.59
N GLN A 486 7.04 -61.26 26.05
CA GLN A 486 5.99 -62.10 26.64
C GLN A 486 5.51 -61.61 28.01
N THR A 487 6.26 -60.73 28.64
CA THR A 487 5.90 -60.10 29.94
C THR A 487 6.41 -58.65 29.95
N THR A 488 5.58 -57.72 30.36
CA THR A 488 5.98 -56.31 30.54
C THR A 488 7.00 -56.24 31.67
N PRO A 489 8.22 -55.69 31.46
CA PRO A 489 9.20 -55.57 32.53
C PRO A 489 8.69 -54.61 33.62
N GLU A 490 8.42 -55.10 34.82
CA GLU A 490 8.14 -54.24 35.94
C GLU A 490 9.44 -53.60 36.49
N ALA A 491 9.44 -52.31 36.63
CA ALA A 491 10.56 -51.55 37.17
C ALA A 491 10.72 -51.90 38.69
N ASN A 492 11.75 -52.65 39.02
CA ASN A 492 12.06 -52.95 40.42
C ASN A 492 12.80 -51.78 41.07
N VAL A 493 11.99 -50.81 41.58
CA VAL A 493 12.49 -49.58 42.23
C VAL A 493 13.25 -49.89 43.49
N GLY A 494 12.96 -51.04 44.23
CA GLY A 494 13.67 -51.47 45.43
C GLY A 494 15.15 -51.80 45.24
N ARG A 495 15.57 -51.99 43.94
CA ARG A 495 16.99 -52.19 43.63
C ARG A 495 17.83 -50.93 43.88
N TYR A 496 17.24 -49.76 43.85
CA TYR A 496 17.90 -48.48 44.10
C TYR A 496 17.97 -48.15 45.62
N ASP A 497 17.10 -48.71 46.46
CA ASP A 497 17.13 -48.50 47.91
C ASP A 497 18.35 -49.12 48.51
N GLY A 498 18.92 -50.18 47.91
CA GLY A 498 20.20 -50.79 48.33
C GLY A 498 21.42 -49.88 48.16
N LEU A 499 21.38 -48.93 47.26
CA LEU A 499 22.43 -47.92 47.00
C LEU A 499 22.44 -46.85 48.11
N ARG A 500 21.27 -46.47 48.61
CA ARG A 500 21.14 -45.49 49.71
C ARG A 500 21.70 -46.04 51.04
N GLN A 501 21.51 -47.30 51.33
CA GLN A 501 22.04 -47.91 52.55
C GLN A 501 23.57 -48.07 52.54
N THR A 502 24.22 -48.03 51.41
CA THR A 502 25.68 -48.11 51.24
C THR A 502 26.38 -46.79 51.52
N GLU A 503 25.71 -45.68 51.38
CA GLU A 503 26.24 -44.33 51.67
C GLU A 503 26.16 -44.00 53.16
N GLU A 504 25.12 -44.45 53.91
CA GLU A 504 25.02 -44.27 55.39
C GLU A 504 26.07 -45.02 56.13
N LYS A 505 26.56 -46.12 55.60
CA LYS A 505 27.68 -46.92 56.28
C LYS A 505 29.06 -46.32 55.99
N ARG A 506 29.24 -45.39 55.05
CA ARG A 506 30.52 -44.71 54.78
C ARG A 506 30.74 -43.44 55.62
N HIS A 507 29.70 -42.93 56.26
CA HIS A 507 29.79 -41.73 57.11
C HIS A 507 29.76 -42.05 58.59
N ALA A 508 29.80 -43.37 59.01
CA ALA A 508 29.79 -43.82 60.39
C ALA A 508 31.06 -44.60 60.76
N SER A 509 32.22 -44.40 60.12
CA SER A 509 33.53 -44.91 60.51
C SER A 509 34.60 -43.82 60.40
#